data_9555aab5cd725357c3a8688539c5bd2d
#
_entry.id   9555aab5cd725357c3a8688539c5bd2d
#
_cell.length_a   1.000
_cell.length_b   1.000
_cell.length_c   1.000
_cell.angle_alpha   90.00
_cell.angle_beta   90.00
_cell.angle_gamma   90.00
#
_symmetry.space_group_name_H-M   'P 1'
#
loop_
_entity.id
_entity.type
_entity.pdbx_description
1 polymer ?
#
loop_
_entity_poly.entity_id
_entity_poly.type
_entity_poly.pdbx_seq_one_letter_code
_entity_poly.pdbx_strand_id
1 'polypeptide(L)'
;LLDDEALDLDFLDIHSGRVSCGHRFLGKETTITSADSYEDDLRSQFVIADAKERQEMIVEQIKAIEAAQGVQVDIDADLLNEVLNLVEFPTAFMGSFDAKYLDVPEEVLVTSMKNHQRYFVVRDQEGRLMPNFISVRNGNDQAIDNVIKGNEKVLVARLEDGEFFWREDQKLQIADLVAKLANVTFHEKIGSLTEHMDRTRVIAASLAKEANLS
;
A
#
# COMPACT_ATOMS: atom_id res chain seq x y z
N LEU A 1 -21.23 -14.06 20.47
CA LEU A 1 -22.62 -14.53 20.65
C LEU A 1 -22.68 -16.01 20.34
N LEU A 2 -23.57 -16.72 21.02
CA LEU A 2 -24.00 -18.06 20.69
C LEU A 2 -25.52 -17.98 20.55
N ASP A 3 -26.04 -18.21 19.37
CA ASP A 3 -27.42 -17.92 19.01
C ASP A 3 -27.85 -16.50 19.48
N ASP A 4 -28.75 -16.40 20.45
CA ASP A 4 -29.29 -15.15 20.98
C ASP A 4 -28.58 -14.69 22.28
N GLU A 5 -27.56 -15.41 22.77
CA GLU A 5 -26.92 -15.11 24.04
C GLU A 5 -25.48 -14.58 23.86
N ALA A 6 -25.11 -13.55 24.59
CA ALA A 6 -23.75 -13.15 24.73
C ALA A 6 -23.00 -14.12 25.64
N LEU A 7 -21.91 -14.71 25.16
CA LEU A 7 -21.03 -15.51 26.01
C LEU A 7 -20.35 -14.59 27.02
N ASP A 8 -20.21 -15.04 28.24
CA ASP A 8 -19.53 -14.35 29.31
C ASP A 8 -18.02 -14.63 29.22
N LEU A 9 -17.26 -13.69 28.61
CA LEU A 9 -15.84 -13.83 28.37
C LEU A 9 -15.10 -12.54 28.75
N ASP A 10 -14.00 -12.71 29.46
CA ASP A 10 -13.03 -11.64 29.73
C ASP A 10 -11.74 -11.91 28.95
N PHE A 11 -11.27 -10.92 28.23
CA PHE A 11 -10.00 -10.98 27.51
C PHE A 11 -9.28 -9.62 27.56
N LEU A 12 -8.10 -9.59 28.16
CA LEU A 12 -7.25 -8.38 28.27
C LEU A 12 -8.05 -7.15 28.79
N ASP A 13 -8.75 -7.30 29.90
CA ASP A 13 -9.60 -6.26 30.53
C ASP A 13 -10.81 -5.81 29.69
N ILE A 14 -11.13 -6.53 28.62
CA ILE A 14 -12.34 -6.33 27.81
C ILE A 14 -13.35 -7.40 28.17
N HIS A 15 -14.53 -6.95 28.58
CA HIS A 15 -15.67 -7.83 28.86
C HIS A 15 -16.56 -7.96 27.62
N SER A 16 -16.95 -9.19 27.29
CA SER A 16 -17.84 -9.45 26.17
C SER A 16 -19.22 -8.84 26.40
N GLY A 17 -19.91 -8.47 25.31
CA GLY A 17 -21.23 -7.87 25.36
C GLY A 17 -21.92 -7.89 24.02
N ARG A 18 -23.06 -7.21 23.94
CA ARG A 18 -23.87 -7.07 22.73
C ARG A 18 -23.66 -5.76 22.00
N VAL A 19 -23.03 -4.80 22.66
CA VAL A 19 -22.85 -3.47 22.10
C VAL A 19 -21.61 -3.45 21.24
N SER A 20 -21.75 -3.00 19.99
CA SER A 20 -20.66 -2.80 19.04
C SER A 20 -20.67 -1.37 18.52
N CYS A 21 -19.51 -0.88 18.13
CA CYS A 21 -19.40 0.40 17.46
C CYS A 21 -19.52 0.22 15.94
N GLY A 22 -20.30 1.10 15.30
CA GLY A 22 -20.30 1.20 13.85
C GLY A 22 -19.05 1.91 13.32
N HIS A 23 -19.05 2.20 12.03
CA HIS A 23 -17.99 2.97 11.37
C HIS A 23 -17.78 4.32 12.09
N ARG A 24 -16.53 4.66 12.35
CA ARG A 24 -16.13 5.78 13.21
C ARG A 24 -16.80 7.13 12.90
N PHE A 25 -17.07 7.40 11.63
CA PHE A 25 -17.64 8.68 11.19
C PHE A 25 -19.06 8.56 10.64
N LEU A 26 -19.48 7.39 10.19
CA LEU A 26 -20.77 7.17 9.53
C LEU A 26 -21.74 6.41 10.42
N GLY A 27 -21.23 5.53 11.28
CA GLY A 27 -22.01 4.66 12.15
C GLY A 27 -22.22 5.23 13.54
N LYS A 28 -22.97 4.49 14.32
CA LYS A 28 -23.25 4.74 15.74
C LYS A 28 -23.06 3.42 16.51
N GLU A 29 -23.06 3.52 17.80
CA GLU A 29 -23.19 2.37 18.67
C GLU A 29 -24.48 1.60 18.36
N THR A 30 -24.39 0.30 18.23
CA THR A 30 -25.51 -0.59 17.93
C THR A 30 -25.49 -1.81 18.84
N THR A 31 -26.67 -2.34 19.13
CA THR A 31 -26.83 -3.56 19.91
C THR A 31 -27.07 -4.72 18.96
N ILE A 32 -26.19 -5.70 18.97
CA ILE A 32 -26.33 -6.94 18.19
C ILE A 32 -27.42 -7.80 18.81
N THR A 33 -28.44 -8.14 18.04
CA THR A 33 -29.60 -8.85 18.53
C THR A 33 -29.38 -10.36 18.63
N SER A 34 -28.71 -10.94 17.63
CA SER A 34 -28.41 -12.39 17.59
C SER A 34 -27.08 -12.62 16.82
N ALA A 35 -26.57 -13.83 16.85
CA ALA A 35 -25.45 -14.23 16.02
C ALA A 35 -25.81 -14.15 14.53
N ASP A 36 -27.03 -14.55 14.17
CA ASP A 36 -27.50 -14.51 12.77
C ASP A 36 -27.66 -13.10 12.21
N SER A 37 -27.99 -12.12 13.06
CA SER A 37 -28.12 -10.70 12.63
C SER A 37 -26.82 -9.89 12.66
N TYR A 38 -25.71 -10.49 13.14
CA TYR A 38 -24.46 -9.79 13.42
C TYR A 38 -23.95 -8.97 12.24
N GLU A 39 -23.89 -9.58 11.06
CA GLU A 39 -23.39 -8.91 9.85
C GLU A 39 -24.33 -7.81 9.39
N ASP A 40 -25.65 -8.03 9.42
CA ASP A 40 -26.65 -7.04 9.02
C ASP A 40 -26.70 -5.87 10.01
N ASP A 41 -26.61 -6.14 11.31
CA ASP A 41 -26.57 -5.10 12.34
C ASP A 41 -25.33 -4.19 12.14
N LEU A 42 -24.16 -4.76 11.87
CA LEU A 42 -22.93 -4.01 11.59
C LEU A 42 -23.01 -3.26 10.25
N ARG A 43 -23.54 -3.90 9.21
CA ARG A 43 -23.73 -3.29 7.90
C ARG A 43 -24.63 -2.05 7.98
N SER A 44 -25.69 -2.10 8.79
CA SER A 44 -26.55 -0.94 9.03
C SER A 44 -25.81 0.25 9.63
N GLN A 45 -24.65 -0.01 10.22
CA GLN A 45 -23.75 0.98 10.82
C GLN A 45 -22.45 1.18 10.00
N PHE A 46 -22.49 0.90 8.70
CA PHE A 46 -21.37 1.07 7.76
C PHE A 46 -20.11 0.27 8.13
N VAL A 47 -20.30 -0.98 8.56
CA VAL A 47 -19.22 -1.95 8.78
C VAL A 47 -19.57 -3.24 8.05
N ILE A 48 -18.80 -3.60 7.07
CA ILE A 48 -18.90 -4.90 6.37
C ILE A 48 -17.96 -5.87 7.09
N ALA A 49 -18.51 -6.76 7.90
CA ALA A 49 -17.71 -7.63 8.75
C ALA A 49 -16.99 -8.73 7.95
N ASP A 50 -17.64 -9.30 6.93
CA ASP A 50 -17.02 -10.32 6.07
C ASP A 50 -15.93 -9.75 5.20
N ALA A 51 -14.71 -10.25 5.38
CA ALA A 51 -13.53 -9.83 4.59
C ALA A 51 -13.65 -10.19 3.11
N LYS A 52 -14.30 -11.33 2.80
CA LYS A 52 -14.49 -11.76 1.41
C LYS A 52 -15.45 -10.82 0.67
N GLU A 53 -16.52 -10.45 1.33
CA GLU A 53 -17.47 -9.48 0.78
C GLU A 53 -16.81 -8.12 0.55
N ARG A 54 -16.02 -7.62 1.51
CA ARG A 54 -15.27 -6.36 1.31
C ARG A 54 -14.33 -6.45 0.11
N GLN A 55 -13.66 -7.59 -0.07
CA GLN A 55 -12.79 -7.83 -1.22
C GLN A 55 -13.56 -7.79 -2.54
N GLU A 56 -14.69 -8.48 -2.60
CA GLU A 56 -15.57 -8.49 -3.78
C GLU A 56 -16.05 -7.08 -4.11
N MET A 57 -16.49 -6.32 -3.11
CA MET A 57 -16.90 -4.92 -3.26
C MET A 57 -15.79 -4.02 -3.85
N ILE A 58 -14.55 -4.17 -3.35
CA ILE A 58 -13.40 -3.39 -3.85
C ILE A 58 -13.14 -3.74 -5.31
N VAL A 59 -13.06 -5.02 -5.64
CA VAL A 59 -12.77 -5.49 -7.00
C VAL A 59 -13.87 -5.09 -7.98
N GLU A 60 -15.13 -5.19 -7.60
CA GLU A 60 -16.27 -4.76 -8.44
C GLU A 60 -16.24 -3.27 -8.72
N GLN A 61 -15.96 -2.45 -7.71
CA GLN A 61 -15.84 -1.00 -7.88
C GLN A 61 -14.65 -0.62 -8.78
N ILE A 62 -13.49 -1.26 -8.62
CA ILE A 62 -12.34 -1.06 -9.51
C ILE A 62 -12.71 -1.42 -10.94
N LYS A 63 -13.33 -2.57 -11.17
CA LYS A 63 -13.78 -3.00 -12.51
C LYS A 63 -14.82 -2.06 -13.13
N ALA A 64 -15.70 -1.49 -12.31
CA ALA A 64 -16.64 -0.47 -12.78
C ALA A 64 -15.90 0.79 -13.24
N ILE A 65 -14.86 1.23 -12.54
CA ILE A 65 -14.01 2.36 -12.96
C ILE A 65 -13.25 2.02 -14.24
N GLU A 66 -12.65 0.81 -14.36
CA GLU A 66 -11.99 0.34 -15.58
C GLU A 66 -12.91 0.44 -16.80
N ALA A 67 -14.12 -0.09 -16.65
CA ALA A 67 -15.11 -0.07 -17.74
C ALA A 67 -15.58 1.35 -18.12
N ALA A 68 -15.77 2.22 -17.11
CA ALA A 68 -16.22 3.58 -17.33
C ALA A 68 -15.15 4.47 -17.97
N GLN A 69 -13.88 4.26 -17.66
CA GLN A 69 -12.75 5.07 -18.12
C GLN A 69 -11.99 4.45 -19.30
N GLY A 70 -12.26 3.20 -19.65
CA GLY A 70 -11.56 2.49 -20.72
C GLY A 70 -10.09 2.20 -20.39
N VAL A 71 -9.79 1.93 -19.14
CA VAL A 71 -8.43 1.69 -18.61
C VAL A 71 -8.29 0.28 -18.08
N GLN A 72 -7.07 -0.11 -17.69
CA GLN A 72 -6.76 -1.34 -16.98
C GLN A 72 -6.14 -0.98 -15.61
N VAL A 73 -6.40 -1.78 -14.59
CA VAL A 73 -5.88 -1.56 -13.23
C VAL A 73 -5.08 -2.78 -12.78
N ASP A 74 -3.85 -2.55 -12.33
CA ASP A 74 -3.03 -3.61 -11.75
C ASP A 74 -3.55 -3.95 -10.35
N ILE A 75 -4.47 -4.93 -10.26
CA ILE A 75 -5.00 -5.43 -8.98
C ILE A 75 -4.00 -6.45 -8.43
N ASP A 76 -2.96 -5.95 -7.77
CA ASP A 76 -1.99 -6.78 -7.05
C ASP A 76 -2.64 -7.44 -5.83
N ALA A 77 -2.47 -8.74 -5.68
CA ALA A 77 -3.15 -9.52 -4.64
C ALA A 77 -2.69 -9.15 -3.21
N ASP A 78 -1.40 -8.84 -3.04
CA ASP A 78 -0.84 -8.48 -1.73
C ASP A 78 -1.33 -7.09 -1.33
N LEU A 79 -1.31 -6.14 -2.28
CA LEU A 79 -1.86 -4.80 -2.06
C LEU A 79 -3.37 -4.84 -1.77
N LEU A 80 -4.13 -5.64 -2.51
CA LEU A 80 -5.56 -5.80 -2.28
C LEU A 80 -5.83 -6.36 -0.87
N ASN A 81 -5.06 -7.36 -0.45
CA ASN A 81 -5.18 -7.91 0.90
C ASN A 81 -4.79 -6.90 1.99
N GLU A 82 -3.78 -6.06 1.76
CA GLU A 82 -3.44 -4.98 2.69
C GLU A 82 -4.58 -3.97 2.79
N VAL A 83 -5.06 -3.45 1.65
CA VAL A 83 -6.16 -2.47 1.59
C VAL A 83 -7.43 -3.00 2.22
N LEU A 84 -7.80 -4.26 1.93
CA LEU A 84 -8.95 -4.95 2.49
C LEU A 84 -8.98 -4.91 4.03
N ASN A 85 -7.82 -5.02 4.67
CA ASN A 85 -7.69 -5.00 6.12
C ASN A 85 -7.56 -3.60 6.73
N LEU A 86 -7.50 -2.55 5.89
CA LEU A 86 -7.47 -1.15 6.33
C LEU A 86 -8.85 -0.48 6.29
N VAL A 87 -9.85 -1.13 5.69
CA VAL A 87 -11.17 -0.54 5.49
C VAL A 87 -12.29 -1.41 6.07
N GLU A 88 -13.32 -0.77 6.59
CA GLU A 88 -14.53 -1.41 7.09
C GLU A 88 -15.71 -1.24 6.11
N PHE A 89 -15.71 -0.12 5.36
CA PHE A 89 -16.72 0.22 4.37
C PHE A 89 -16.02 0.81 3.14
N PRO A 90 -15.67 -0.02 2.13
CA PRO A 90 -14.83 0.39 1.03
C PRO A 90 -15.56 1.23 -0.01
N THR A 91 -14.95 2.35 -0.41
CA THR A 91 -15.35 3.12 -1.60
C THR A 91 -14.11 3.40 -2.45
N ALA A 92 -14.05 2.78 -3.63
CA ALA A 92 -12.96 3.01 -4.58
C ALA A 92 -13.17 4.31 -5.35
N PHE A 93 -12.09 5.01 -5.64
CA PHE A 93 -12.10 6.22 -6.45
C PHE A 93 -10.83 6.31 -7.30
N MET A 94 -10.90 7.04 -8.39
CA MET A 94 -9.75 7.34 -9.24
C MET A 94 -9.31 8.78 -9.01
N GLY A 95 -8.00 8.98 -8.85
CA GLY A 95 -7.34 10.27 -8.85
C GLY A 95 -6.33 10.36 -10.00
N SER A 96 -5.73 11.53 -10.15
CA SER A 96 -4.77 11.85 -11.22
C SER A 96 -3.56 12.61 -10.70
N PHE A 97 -2.51 12.64 -11.49
CA PHE A 97 -1.34 13.47 -11.28
C PHE A 97 -0.84 14.04 -12.62
N ASP A 98 0.06 15.00 -12.56
CA ASP A 98 0.58 15.63 -13.78
C ASP A 98 1.39 14.61 -14.61
N ALA A 99 1.05 14.50 -15.90
CA ALA A 99 1.71 13.59 -16.85
C ALA A 99 3.22 13.82 -16.98
N LYS A 100 3.74 14.99 -16.58
CA LYS A 100 5.20 15.27 -16.56
C LYS A 100 5.98 14.25 -15.72
N TYR A 101 5.37 13.68 -14.69
CA TYR A 101 6.04 12.66 -13.85
C TYR A 101 6.25 11.33 -14.57
N LEU A 102 5.56 11.07 -15.68
CA LEU A 102 5.79 9.88 -16.50
C LEU A 102 7.16 9.84 -17.18
N ASP A 103 7.91 10.96 -17.15
CA ASP A 103 9.31 11.02 -17.59
C ASP A 103 10.27 10.33 -16.59
N VAL A 104 9.83 10.13 -15.35
CA VAL A 104 10.57 9.39 -14.31
C VAL A 104 10.38 7.88 -14.55
N PRO A 105 11.40 7.04 -14.28
CA PRO A 105 11.26 5.60 -14.44
C PRO A 105 10.02 5.05 -13.75
N GLU A 106 9.31 4.17 -14.45
CA GLU A 106 8.04 3.60 -13.98
C GLU A 106 8.17 2.97 -12.60
N GLU A 107 9.27 2.30 -12.31
CA GLU A 107 9.53 1.63 -11.03
C GLU A 107 9.50 2.59 -9.84
N VAL A 108 9.97 3.83 -10.03
CA VAL A 108 9.95 4.88 -9.00
C VAL A 108 8.51 5.33 -8.72
N LEU A 109 7.72 5.51 -9.78
CA LEU A 109 6.32 5.91 -9.68
C LEU A 109 5.47 4.81 -9.05
N VAL A 110 5.61 3.58 -9.54
CA VAL A 110 4.88 2.39 -9.03
C VAL A 110 5.21 2.16 -7.55
N THR A 111 6.49 2.25 -7.17
CA THR A 111 6.90 2.12 -5.76
C THR A 111 6.26 3.19 -4.88
N SER A 112 6.24 4.44 -5.34
CA SER A 112 5.62 5.55 -4.60
C SER A 112 4.12 5.35 -4.44
N MET A 113 3.42 4.91 -5.49
CA MET A 113 1.99 4.66 -5.46
C MET A 113 1.65 3.43 -4.62
N LYS A 114 2.24 2.28 -4.92
CA LYS A 114 1.90 1.00 -4.31
C LYS A 114 2.40 0.90 -2.87
N ASN A 115 3.69 1.09 -2.63
CA ASN A 115 4.30 0.79 -1.34
C ASN A 115 4.10 1.90 -0.30
N HIS A 116 4.04 3.17 -0.74
CA HIS A 116 3.92 4.28 0.19
C HIS A 116 2.48 4.76 0.40
N GLN A 117 1.64 4.69 -0.65
CA GLN A 117 0.29 5.25 -0.61
C GLN A 117 -0.82 4.18 -0.68
N ARG A 118 -0.51 2.92 -0.97
CA ARG A 118 -1.48 1.82 -1.18
C ARG A 118 -2.46 2.14 -2.31
N TYR A 119 -1.93 2.70 -3.40
CA TYR A 119 -2.70 2.97 -4.60
C TYR A 119 -2.48 1.89 -5.65
N PHE A 120 -3.55 1.52 -6.34
CA PHE A 120 -3.49 0.64 -7.50
C PHE A 120 -3.10 1.44 -8.73
N VAL A 121 -2.23 0.85 -9.53
CA VAL A 121 -1.68 1.46 -10.74
C VAL A 121 -2.67 1.34 -11.89
N VAL A 122 -2.80 2.41 -12.67
CA VAL A 122 -3.68 2.46 -13.84
C VAL A 122 -2.85 2.45 -15.12
N ARG A 123 -3.29 1.62 -16.09
CA ARG A 123 -2.66 1.46 -17.40
C ARG A 123 -3.65 1.72 -18.53
N ASP A 124 -3.12 2.11 -19.70
CA ASP A 124 -3.92 2.15 -20.91
C ASP A 124 -4.12 0.73 -21.49
N GLN A 125 -4.82 0.63 -22.62
CA GLN A 125 -5.09 -0.64 -23.29
C GLN A 125 -3.83 -1.31 -23.89
N GLU A 126 -2.77 -0.55 -24.07
CA GLU A 126 -1.45 -1.02 -24.53
C GLU A 126 -0.52 -1.39 -23.36
N GLY A 127 -0.99 -1.30 -22.12
CA GLY A 127 -0.25 -1.64 -20.91
C GLY A 127 0.71 -0.55 -20.41
N ARG A 128 0.68 0.66 -20.97
CA ARG A 128 1.54 1.78 -20.54
C ARG A 128 0.94 2.45 -19.30
N LEU A 129 1.82 2.86 -18.39
CA LEU A 129 1.42 3.59 -17.18
C LEU A 129 0.68 4.88 -17.53
N MET A 130 -0.46 5.09 -16.89
CA MET A 130 -1.23 6.32 -16.99
C MET A 130 -0.99 7.26 -15.80
N PRO A 131 -1.19 8.57 -15.96
CA PRO A 131 -1.05 9.54 -14.87
C PRO A 131 -2.28 9.51 -13.94
N ASN A 132 -2.69 8.30 -13.57
CA ASN A 132 -3.86 8.03 -12.75
C ASN A 132 -3.54 6.96 -11.71
N PHE A 133 -4.32 6.94 -10.65
CA PHE A 133 -4.27 5.91 -9.63
C PHE A 133 -5.67 5.59 -9.12
N ILE A 134 -5.84 4.40 -8.55
CA ILE A 134 -7.05 4.09 -7.78
C ILE A 134 -6.67 3.90 -6.32
N SER A 135 -7.50 4.47 -5.45
CA SER A 135 -7.41 4.26 -4.01
C SER A 135 -8.77 3.86 -3.44
N VAL A 136 -8.76 3.28 -2.26
CA VAL A 136 -9.97 2.85 -1.55
C VAL A 136 -10.08 3.62 -0.25
N ARG A 137 -11.16 4.36 -0.13
CA ARG A 137 -11.51 5.08 1.09
C ARG A 137 -12.23 4.15 2.07
N ASN A 138 -11.94 4.28 3.36
CA ASN A 138 -12.83 3.76 4.40
C ASN A 138 -13.96 4.77 4.65
N GLY A 139 -15.14 4.49 4.12
CA GLY A 139 -16.32 5.34 4.20
C GLY A 139 -17.11 5.43 2.89
N ASN A 140 -18.21 6.18 2.89
CA ASN A 140 -19.07 6.38 1.73
C ASN A 140 -18.50 7.42 0.75
N ASP A 141 -19.22 7.72 -0.31
CA ASP A 141 -18.86 8.67 -1.38
C ASP A 141 -19.11 10.16 -1.02
N GLN A 142 -19.60 10.45 0.18
CA GLN A 142 -19.86 11.84 0.60
C GLN A 142 -18.58 12.68 0.54
N ALA A 143 -18.63 13.79 -0.19
CA ALA A 143 -17.50 14.69 -0.41
C ALA A 143 -16.26 13.99 -1.03
N ILE A 144 -16.48 13.00 -1.90
CA ILE A 144 -15.39 12.22 -2.53
C ILE A 144 -14.39 13.10 -3.28
N ASP A 145 -14.83 14.20 -3.90
CA ASP A 145 -13.96 15.14 -4.61
C ASP A 145 -12.88 15.74 -3.69
N ASN A 146 -13.22 16.00 -2.43
CA ASN A 146 -12.24 16.51 -1.46
C ASN A 146 -11.23 15.43 -1.08
N VAL A 147 -11.68 14.18 -1.01
CA VAL A 147 -10.81 13.02 -0.74
C VAL A 147 -9.85 12.81 -1.92
N ILE A 148 -10.35 12.85 -3.15
CA ILE A 148 -9.53 12.75 -4.37
C ILE A 148 -8.45 13.82 -4.36
N LYS A 149 -8.81 15.11 -4.23
CA LYS A 149 -7.87 16.23 -4.19
C LYS A 149 -6.83 16.10 -3.08
N GLY A 150 -7.24 15.59 -1.91
CA GLY A 150 -6.32 15.34 -0.80
C GLY A 150 -5.28 14.28 -1.13
N ASN A 151 -5.71 13.16 -1.72
CA ASN A 151 -4.83 12.07 -2.14
C ASN A 151 -3.90 12.48 -3.30
N GLU A 152 -4.41 13.21 -4.30
CA GLU A 152 -3.61 13.78 -5.39
C GLU A 152 -2.48 14.67 -4.84
N LYS A 153 -2.78 15.55 -3.90
CA LYS A 153 -1.79 16.44 -3.28
C LYS A 153 -0.70 15.65 -2.53
N VAL A 154 -1.07 14.60 -1.81
CA VAL A 154 -0.11 13.76 -1.09
C VAL A 154 0.76 12.99 -2.06
N LEU A 155 0.18 12.44 -3.14
CA LEU A 155 0.93 11.73 -4.15
C LEU A 155 1.91 12.65 -4.87
N VAL A 156 1.51 13.85 -5.28
CA VAL A 156 2.39 14.83 -5.95
C VAL A 156 3.62 15.10 -5.13
N ALA A 157 3.51 15.31 -3.82
CA ALA A 157 4.67 15.54 -2.95
C ALA A 157 5.65 14.35 -2.99
N ARG A 158 5.15 13.10 -3.05
CA ARG A 158 5.98 11.90 -3.17
C ARG A 158 6.64 11.75 -4.54
N LEU A 159 5.90 12.12 -5.59
CA LEU A 159 6.44 12.09 -6.96
C LEU A 159 7.52 13.17 -7.17
N GLU A 160 7.35 14.35 -6.56
CA GLU A 160 8.37 15.40 -6.56
C GLU A 160 9.66 14.95 -5.87
N ASP A 161 9.54 14.31 -4.70
CA ASP A 161 10.68 13.71 -4.00
C ASP A 161 11.37 12.64 -4.86
N GLY A 162 10.58 11.73 -5.47
CA GLY A 162 11.08 10.67 -6.33
C GLY A 162 11.81 11.22 -7.57
N GLU A 163 11.23 12.21 -8.25
CA GLU A 163 11.84 12.88 -9.39
C GLU A 163 13.14 13.58 -8.98
N PHE A 164 13.14 14.29 -7.85
CA PHE A 164 14.32 14.97 -7.34
C PHE A 164 15.48 13.98 -7.10
N PHE A 165 15.24 12.89 -6.38
CA PHE A 165 16.29 11.90 -6.10
C PHE A 165 16.76 11.21 -7.38
N TRP A 166 15.85 10.84 -8.28
CA TRP A 166 16.23 10.26 -9.57
C TRP A 166 17.14 11.18 -10.39
N ARG A 167 16.84 12.50 -10.44
CA ARG A 167 17.67 13.49 -11.14
C ARG A 167 19.01 13.71 -10.44
N GLU A 168 19.06 13.69 -9.12
CA GLU A 168 20.32 13.83 -8.37
C GLU A 168 21.21 12.60 -8.56
N ASP A 169 20.65 11.39 -8.54
CA ASP A 169 21.39 10.15 -8.73
C ASP A 169 22.06 10.09 -10.11
N GLN A 170 21.43 10.64 -11.16
CA GLN A 170 22.02 10.72 -12.49
C GLN A 170 23.28 11.60 -12.57
N LYS A 171 23.47 12.51 -11.63
CA LYS A 171 24.67 13.37 -11.59
C LYS A 171 25.86 12.68 -10.94
N LEU A 172 25.63 11.57 -10.24
CA LEU A 172 26.64 10.88 -9.47
C LEU A 172 27.38 9.84 -10.33
N GLN A 173 28.69 9.75 -10.13
CA GLN A 173 29.50 8.67 -10.69
C GLN A 173 29.58 7.51 -9.70
N ILE A 174 29.53 6.27 -10.20
CA ILE A 174 29.62 5.07 -9.35
C ILE A 174 30.91 5.08 -8.52
N ALA A 175 32.02 5.55 -9.10
CA ALA A 175 33.29 5.66 -8.38
C ALA A 175 33.21 6.55 -7.13
N ASP A 176 32.46 7.65 -7.20
CA ASP A 176 32.26 8.57 -6.07
C ASP A 176 31.40 7.93 -4.98
N LEU A 177 30.39 7.14 -5.40
CA LEU A 177 29.53 6.39 -4.49
C LEU A 177 30.32 5.29 -3.77
N VAL A 178 31.18 4.55 -4.48
CA VAL A 178 32.06 3.53 -3.88
C VAL A 178 32.98 4.17 -2.84
N ALA A 179 33.56 5.33 -3.11
CA ALA A 179 34.40 6.04 -2.15
C ALA A 179 33.65 6.41 -0.85
N LYS A 180 32.36 6.74 -0.93
CA LYS A 180 31.51 7.06 0.23
C LYS A 180 31.22 5.87 1.12
N LEU A 181 31.34 4.64 0.63
CA LEU A 181 31.14 3.41 1.43
C LEU A 181 32.15 3.28 2.59
N ALA A 182 33.29 3.98 2.53
CA ALA A 182 34.23 4.06 3.63
C ALA A 182 33.63 4.69 4.91
N ASN A 183 32.60 5.54 4.75
CA ASN A 183 31.87 6.19 5.85
C ASN A 183 30.65 5.41 6.33
N VAL A 184 30.31 4.29 5.70
CA VAL A 184 29.18 3.46 6.08
C VAL A 184 29.69 2.31 6.94
N THR A 185 29.29 2.29 8.20
CA THR A 185 29.67 1.22 9.14
C THR A 185 28.98 -0.09 8.74
N PHE A 186 29.78 -1.12 8.42
CA PHE A 186 29.26 -2.47 8.25
C PHE A 186 28.96 -3.13 9.60
N HIS A 187 29.92 -3.02 10.53
CA HIS A 187 29.78 -3.51 11.90
C HIS A 187 30.80 -2.79 12.78
N GLU A 188 30.41 -2.40 14.00
CA GLU A 188 31.23 -1.60 14.90
C GLU A 188 32.65 -2.20 15.15
N LYS A 189 32.77 -3.53 15.25
CA LYS A 189 34.03 -4.24 15.49
C LYS A 189 34.74 -4.74 14.24
N ILE A 190 34.12 -4.66 13.05
CA ILE A 190 34.62 -5.23 11.80
C ILE A 190 34.95 -4.14 10.79
N GLY A 191 34.46 -2.94 11.01
CA GLY A 191 34.78 -1.76 10.21
C GLY A 191 33.70 -1.38 9.19
N SER A 192 34.11 -0.62 8.17
CA SER A 192 33.26 -0.05 7.14
C SER A 192 32.85 -1.05 6.05
N LEU A 193 31.88 -0.66 5.22
CA LEU A 193 31.51 -1.43 4.02
C LEU A 193 32.68 -1.57 3.05
N THR A 194 33.53 -0.55 2.88
CA THR A 194 34.72 -0.62 2.04
C THR A 194 35.67 -1.70 2.53
N GLU A 195 35.98 -1.72 3.83
CA GLU A 195 36.86 -2.74 4.42
C GLU A 195 36.25 -4.15 4.30
N HIS A 196 34.93 -4.27 4.44
CA HIS A 196 34.24 -5.54 4.22
C HIS A 196 34.35 -6.00 2.77
N MET A 197 34.13 -5.12 1.81
CA MET A 197 34.27 -5.41 0.37
C MET A 197 35.70 -5.83 0.00
N ASP A 198 36.72 -5.16 0.55
CA ASP A 198 38.12 -5.49 0.29
C ASP A 198 38.46 -6.88 0.81
N ARG A 199 38.03 -7.24 2.01
CA ARG A 199 38.20 -8.61 2.55
C ARG A 199 37.50 -9.65 1.68
N THR A 200 36.27 -9.38 1.28
CA THR A 200 35.48 -10.26 0.40
C THR A 200 36.17 -10.47 -0.94
N ARG A 201 36.71 -9.40 -1.54
CA ARG A 201 37.45 -9.46 -2.80
C ARG A 201 38.67 -10.36 -2.71
N VAL A 202 39.45 -10.25 -1.63
CA VAL A 202 40.65 -11.12 -1.41
C VAL A 202 40.24 -12.57 -1.29
N ILE A 203 39.24 -12.88 -0.49
CA ILE A 203 38.71 -14.24 -0.31
C ILE A 203 38.20 -14.82 -1.63
N ALA A 204 37.39 -14.05 -2.35
CA ALA A 204 36.84 -14.47 -3.64
C ALA A 204 37.94 -14.79 -4.67
N ALA A 205 38.99 -13.96 -4.74
CA ALA A 205 40.12 -14.19 -5.63
C ALA A 205 40.89 -15.47 -5.25
N SER A 206 41.04 -15.75 -3.97
CA SER A 206 41.72 -17.02 -3.49
C SER A 206 40.88 -18.24 -3.85
N LEU A 207 39.56 -18.20 -3.60
CA LEU A 207 38.65 -19.28 -3.95
C LEU A 207 38.58 -19.54 -5.46
N ALA A 208 38.52 -18.46 -6.26
CA ALA A 208 38.51 -18.59 -7.73
C ALA A 208 39.79 -19.30 -8.23
N LYS A 209 40.95 -18.96 -7.66
CA LYS A 209 42.22 -19.62 -8.00
C LYS A 209 42.21 -21.09 -7.64
N GLU A 210 41.74 -21.45 -6.45
CA GLU A 210 41.67 -22.87 -6.00
C GLU A 210 40.65 -23.67 -6.82
N ALA A 211 39.54 -23.05 -7.22
CA ALA A 211 38.50 -23.66 -8.06
C ALA A 211 38.83 -23.66 -9.56
N ASN A 212 39.99 -23.15 -9.98
CA ASN A 212 40.41 -22.99 -11.38
C ASN A 212 39.36 -22.17 -12.22
N LEU A 213 38.70 -21.17 -11.60
CA LEU A 213 37.82 -20.23 -12.28
C LEU A 213 38.65 -19.04 -12.77
N SER A 214 38.46 -18.71 -14.06
CA SER A 214 39.13 -17.57 -14.71
C SER A 214 38.33 -16.28 -14.59
#